data_c00c61eb9840b088c2364809937ef180
#
_entry.id   c00c61eb9840b088c2364809937ef180
#
_cell.length_a   1.000
_cell.length_b   1.000
_cell.length_c   1.000
_cell.angle_alpha   90.00
_cell.angle_beta   90.00
_cell.angle_gamma   90.00
#
_symmetry.space_group_name_H-M   'P 1'
#
loop_
_entity.id
_entity.type
_entity.pdbx_description
1 polymer ?
#
loop_
_entity_poly.entity_id
_entity_poly.type
_entity_poly.pdbx_seq_one_letter_code
_entity_poly.pdbx_strand_id
1 'polypeptide(L)'
;MQVTARVLGGLFGLAAGVALAQGAVPAAQGVSASTFTTDLMQLYREARLQDPRILASRARAQAGQEYQREAMGTLLPQVSLNAGVNRIHQENELVQQSFDSEVYSLVLRQYLYNKSTWENYQKFKSMAKQSDSEALEAQSEATVELARRYFTVLAAEDELELIQAELRTTQKSLDRVNALYAKQLALITDQLDLKARVDGLAAQVLDARNQVSVSRAALAEIVGRPVKEKLSRARDDVQLRVSTQSLESWVREGVAQNPALKANESGVEVAGAALRSGKGGHYPTLSLTLSAQQSNEGYNNALVPRTDSYVAGIGLQVPIYSGGSTSARVRGLYQDQIAAEQQLESVQRRVVKEITSAYLTADTSAEKISASRHALASAQLSRAAAEKAFGYGMVNAVDVLTSVRNEYRAHRDLLKTQYDFVTNVITLNRWAGKPPGESVASVNLWLNPGSPAAGIADPR
;
A
#
# COMPACT_ATOMS: atom_id res chain seq x y z
N MET A 1 -59.52 35.94 6.71
CA MET A 1 -59.24 36.34 5.32
C MET A 1 -58.18 35.40 4.76
N GLN A 2 -58.54 34.71 3.70
CA GLN A 2 -57.79 33.64 3.08
C GLN A 2 -56.48 34.16 2.46
N VAL A 3 -55.37 33.49 2.72
CA VAL A 3 -54.17 33.57 1.87
C VAL A 3 -53.79 32.13 1.49
N THR A 4 -53.99 31.88 0.22
CA THR A 4 -53.77 30.62 -0.48
C THR A 4 -52.30 30.36 -0.67
N ALA A 5 -51.82 29.23 -0.14
CA ALA A 5 -50.49 28.67 -0.44
C ALA A 5 -50.58 27.94 -1.81
N ARG A 6 -49.84 28.38 -2.80
CA ARG A 6 -49.55 27.61 -4.03
C ARG A 6 -48.23 26.84 -3.88
N VAL A 7 -48.35 25.53 -3.66
CA VAL A 7 -47.27 24.59 -3.82
C VAL A 7 -47.25 24.18 -5.30
N LEU A 8 -46.18 24.52 -6.03
CA LEU A 8 -45.90 23.98 -7.34
C LEU A 8 -45.22 22.64 -7.17
N GLY A 9 -45.94 21.55 -7.40
CA GLY A 9 -45.43 20.25 -7.65
C GLY A 9 -45.03 20.08 -9.11
N GLY A 10 -43.79 19.88 -9.40
CA GLY A 10 -43.27 19.47 -10.72
C GLY A 10 -42.81 18.02 -10.68
N LEU A 11 -43.71 17.07 -10.97
CA LEU A 11 -43.36 15.68 -11.28
C LEU A 11 -42.95 15.59 -12.75
N PHE A 12 -41.69 15.38 -13.05
CA PHE A 12 -41.24 14.89 -14.34
C PHE A 12 -41.14 13.37 -14.30
N GLY A 13 -42.12 12.69 -14.82
CA GLY A 13 -42.08 11.27 -15.16
C GLY A 13 -41.29 11.07 -16.44
N LEU A 14 -40.16 10.41 -16.38
CA LEU A 14 -39.45 9.85 -17.54
C LEU A 14 -39.75 8.34 -17.59
N ALA A 15 -40.67 7.95 -18.43
CA ALA A 15 -40.87 6.57 -18.85
C ALA A 15 -39.79 6.23 -19.89
N ALA A 16 -38.77 5.47 -19.50
CA ALA A 16 -37.81 4.87 -20.42
C ALA A 16 -38.32 3.50 -20.83
N GLY A 17 -38.73 3.38 -22.10
CA GLY A 17 -39.08 2.11 -22.72
C GLY A 17 -37.87 1.19 -22.83
N VAL A 18 -37.99 0.00 -22.26
CA VAL A 18 -37.00 -1.09 -22.45
C VAL A 18 -37.29 -1.73 -23.80
N ALA A 19 -36.48 -1.44 -24.79
CA ALA A 19 -36.41 -2.19 -26.02
C ALA A 19 -35.56 -3.43 -25.81
N LEU A 20 -36.18 -4.60 -25.79
CA LEU A 20 -35.49 -5.91 -25.81
C LEU A 20 -34.87 -6.12 -27.20
N ALA A 21 -33.62 -5.76 -27.36
CA ALA A 21 -32.80 -6.20 -28.48
C ALA A 21 -32.27 -7.61 -28.17
N GLN A 22 -32.83 -8.63 -28.79
CA GLN A 22 -32.24 -9.96 -28.90
C GLN A 22 -30.98 -9.86 -29.77
N GLY A 23 -29.84 -9.59 -29.15
CA GLY A 23 -28.53 -9.69 -29.76
C GLY A 23 -28.09 -11.14 -29.80
N ALA A 24 -27.90 -11.71 -30.97
CA ALA A 24 -27.27 -13.00 -31.19
C ALA A 24 -25.91 -13.07 -30.47
N VAL A 25 -25.73 -14.13 -29.68
CA VAL A 25 -24.44 -14.47 -29.07
C VAL A 25 -23.46 -14.83 -30.19
N PRO A 26 -22.38 -14.09 -30.43
CA PRO A 26 -21.35 -14.56 -31.34
C PRO A 26 -20.66 -15.78 -30.70
N ALA A 27 -20.63 -16.88 -31.48
CA ALA A 27 -19.90 -18.08 -31.10
C ALA A 27 -18.47 -17.71 -30.69
N ALA A 28 -18.08 -18.17 -29.52
CA ALA A 28 -16.72 -18.02 -28.98
C ALA A 28 -15.76 -18.68 -29.99
N GLN A 29 -15.13 -17.85 -30.82
CA GLN A 29 -13.94 -18.26 -31.55
C GLN A 29 -12.92 -18.67 -30.53
N GLY A 30 -12.48 -19.94 -30.60
CA GLY A 30 -11.44 -20.49 -29.76
C GLY A 30 -10.19 -19.60 -29.87
N VAL A 31 -9.97 -18.78 -28.88
CA VAL A 31 -8.71 -18.06 -28.70
C VAL A 31 -7.67 -19.14 -28.46
N SER A 32 -6.87 -19.41 -29.49
CA SER A 32 -5.61 -20.16 -29.34
C SER A 32 -4.90 -19.58 -28.12
N ALA A 33 -4.63 -20.41 -27.12
CA ALA A 33 -3.88 -20.04 -25.94
C ALA A 33 -2.45 -19.66 -26.38
N SER A 34 -2.28 -18.45 -26.90
CA SER A 34 -0.99 -17.81 -26.97
C SER A 34 -0.51 -17.74 -25.53
N THR A 35 0.59 -18.40 -25.25
CA THR A 35 1.27 -18.37 -23.95
C THR A 35 1.79 -16.96 -23.73
N PHE A 36 0.87 -16.04 -23.35
CA PHE A 36 1.25 -14.70 -22.93
C PHE A 36 2.10 -14.85 -21.68
N THR A 37 3.35 -14.41 -21.76
CA THR A 37 4.20 -14.24 -20.60
C THR A 37 3.96 -12.87 -20.01
N THR A 38 3.83 -12.80 -18.68
CA THR A 38 3.66 -11.56 -17.93
C THR A 38 4.91 -11.30 -17.12
N ASP A 39 5.41 -10.06 -17.16
CA ASP A 39 6.57 -9.63 -16.39
C ASP A 39 6.17 -8.88 -15.11
N LEU A 40 7.14 -8.67 -14.23
CA LEU A 40 6.93 -7.97 -12.97
C LEU A 40 6.49 -6.51 -13.18
N MET A 41 6.99 -5.84 -14.23
CA MET A 41 6.62 -4.46 -14.54
C MET A 41 5.16 -4.33 -14.96
N GLN A 42 4.64 -5.27 -15.73
CA GLN A 42 3.24 -5.29 -16.13
C GLN A 42 2.34 -5.48 -14.91
N LEU A 43 2.63 -6.45 -14.04
CA LEU A 43 1.87 -6.68 -12.81
C LEU A 43 1.97 -5.49 -11.84
N TYR A 44 3.12 -4.80 -11.79
CA TYR A 44 3.25 -3.56 -11.03
C TYR A 44 2.31 -2.46 -11.52
N ARG A 45 2.18 -2.28 -12.83
CA ARG A 45 1.25 -1.30 -13.41
C ARG A 45 -0.20 -1.63 -13.06
N GLU A 46 -0.58 -2.91 -13.12
CA GLU A 46 -1.92 -3.38 -12.74
C GLU A 46 -2.16 -3.20 -11.24
N ALA A 47 -1.26 -3.66 -10.38
CA ALA A 47 -1.36 -3.54 -8.94
C ALA A 47 -1.44 -2.08 -8.47
N ARG A 48 -0.68 -1.17 -9.09
CA ARG A 48 -0.75 0.27 -8.79
C ARG A 48 -2.15 0.87 -8.98
N LEU A 49 -2.97 0.28 -9.86
CA LEU A 49 -4.33 0.75 -10.17
C LEU A 49 -5.41 -0.03 -9.40
N GLN A 50 -5.10 -1.22 -8.92
CA GLN A 50 -6.10 -2.15 -8.37
C GLN A 50 -5.88 -2.49 -6.90
N ASP A 51 -4.65 -2.36 -6.36
CA ASP A 51 -4.36 -2.72 -4.96
C ASP A 51 -5.12 -1.79 -4.00
N PRO A 52 -6.07 -2.32 -3.19
CA PRO A 52 -6.87 -1.52 -2.27
C PRO A 52 -6.03 -0.75 -1.26
N ARG A 53 -4.83 -1.23 -0.89
CA ARG A 53 -3.92 -0.58 0.06
C ARG A 53 -3.35 0.70 -0.54
N ILE A 54 -2.95 0.66 -1.81
CA ILE A 54 -2.46 1.84 -2.55
C ILE A 54 -3.61 2.84 -2.75
N LEU A 55 -4.79 2.36 -3.15
CA LEU A 55 -5.96 3.21 -3.35
C LEU A 55 -6.41 3.87 -2.04
N ALA A 56 -6.43 3.12 -0.94
CA ALA A 56 -6.77 3.67 0.38
C ALA A 56 -5.76 4.73 0.85
N SER A 57 -4.44 4.51 0.64
CA SER A 57 -3.42 5.47 1.02
C SER A 57 -3.50 6.76 0.19
N ARG A 58 -3.79 6.66 -1.11
CA ARG A 58 -4.05 7.82 -1.98
C ARG A 58 -5.29 8.59 -1.55
N ALA A 59 -6.38 7.88 -1.23
CA ALA A 59 -7.60 8.52 -0.74
C ALA A 59 -7.34 9.28 0.57
N ARG A 60 -6.52 8.72 1.50
CA ARG A 60 -6.11 9.42 2.73
C ARG A 60 -5.27 10.67 2.44
N ALA A 61 -4.35 10.61 1.48
CA ALA A 61 -3.57 11.78 1.07
C ALA A 61 -4.48 12.88 0.49
N GLN A 62 -5.43 12.52 -0.37
CA GLN A 62 -6.43 13.46 -0.89
C GLN A 62 -7.31 14.05 0.23
N ALA A 63 -7.76 13.23 1.19
CA ALA A 63 -8.49 13.69 2.35
C ALA A 63 -7.65 14.69 3.19
N GLY A 64 -6.35 14.44 3.37
CA GLY A 64 -5.42 15.37 4.02
C GLY A 64 -5.37 16.73 3.35
N GLN A 65 -5.39 16.77 2.02
CA GLN A 65 -5.43 18.02 1.24
C GLN A 65 -6.76 18.75 1.42
N GLU A 66 -7.90 18.04 1.49
CA GLU A 66 -9.20 18.65 1.75
C GLU A 66 -9.31 19.16 3.19
N TYR A 67 -8.76 18.49 4.19
CA TYR A 67 -8.67 19.00 5.56
C TYR A 67 -7.80 20.26 5.65
N GLN A 68 -6.74 20.37 4.83
CA GLN A 68 -6.01 21.63 4.71
C GLN A 68 -6.89 22.75 4.14
N ARG A 69 -7.71 22.46 3.12
CA ARG A 69 -8.67 23.44 2.54
C ARG A 69 -9.75 23.83 3.54
N GLU A 70 -10.29 22.86 4.29
CA GLU A 70 -11.24 23.10 5.39
C GLU A 70 -10.63 24.06 6.43
N ALA A 71 -9.40 23.76 6.89
CA ALA A 71 -8.71 24.64 7.84
C ALA A 71 -8.42 26.03 7.27
N MET A 72 -8.12 26.16 5.98
CA MET A 72 -8.01 27.45 5.29
C MET A 72 -9.37 28.17 5.25
N GLY A 73 -10.46 27.43 5.02
CA GLY A 73 -11.81 27.96 5.02
C GLY A 73 -12.18 28.68 6.33
N THR A 74 -11.66 28.21 7.47
CA THR A 74 -11.90 28.89 8.77
C THR A 74 -11.25 30.26 8.89
N LEU A 75 -10.30 30.60 8.02
CA LEU A 75 -9.67 31.92 7.93
C LEU A 75 -10.44 32.88 7.00
N LEU A 76 -11.36 32.37 6.20
CA LEU A 76 -12.15 33.13 5.24
C LEU A 76 -13.44 33.65 5.90
N PRO A 77 -14.15 34.65 5.31
CA PRO A 77 -15.42 35.11 5.79
C PRO A 77 -16.44 33.98 5.92
N GLN A 78 -17.06 33.86 7.08
CA GLN A 78 -18.14 32.91 7.35
C GLN A 78 -19.46 33.64 7.24
N VAL A 79 -20.35 33.19 6.35
CA VAL A 79 -21.68 33.78 6.18
C VAL A 79 -22.72 32.76 6.63
N SER A 80 -23.61 33.20 7.52
CA SER A 80 -24.71 32.37 8.02
C SER A 80 -26.04 33.14 7.96
N LEU A 81 -27.09 32.43 7.56
CA LEU A 81 -28.48 32.89 7.63
C LEU A 81 -29.15 32.13 8.77
N ASN A 82 -29.76 32.89 9.69
CA ASN A 82 -30.55 32.31 10.76
C ASN A 82 -31.99 32.80 10.62
N ALA A 83 -32.95 31.90 10.79
CA ALA A 83 -34.38 32.21 10.84
C ALA A 83 -34.97 31.56 12.09
N GLY A 84 -35.71 32.30 12.86
CA GLY A 84 -36.36 31.81 14.06
C GLY A 84 -37.78 32.35 14.18
N VAL A 85 -38.72 31.47 14.54
CA VAL A 85 -40.07 31.82 14.91
C VAL A 85 -40.30 31.29 16.31
N ASN A 86 -40.58 32.19 17.24
CA ASN A 86 -40.77 31.86 18.65
C ASN A 86 -42.15 32.35 19.11
N ARG A 87 -42.83 31.55 19.93
CA ARG A 87 -43.96 32.03 20.70
C ARG A 87 -43.50 32.32 22.12
N ILE A 88 -43.56 33.58 22.51
CA ILE A 88 -43.08 34.06 23.79
C ILE A 88 -44.30 34.30 24.70
N HIS A 89 -44.28 33.68 25.89
CA HIS A 89 -45.20 34.01 26.96
C HIS A 89 -44.43 34.80 28.02
N GLN A 90 -44.83 36.03 28.23
CA GLN A 90 -44.20 36.91 29.20
C GLN A 90 -45.20 37.24 30.31
N GLU A 91 -44.85 36.95 31.53
CA GLU A 91 -45.63 37.28 32.73
C GLU A 91 -44.74 38.03 33.72
N ASN A 92 -45.16 39.27 34.07
CA ASN A 92 -44.55 40.03 35.11
C ASN A 92 -45.66 40.76 35.83
N GLU A 93 -45.37 41.52 36.93
CA GLU A 93 -46.36 42.24 37.77
C GLU A 93 -47.26 43.24 37.01
N LEU A 94 -46.89 43.68 35.83
CA LEU A 94 -47.56 44.68 35.02
C LEU A 94 -48.16 44.12 33.72
N VAL A 95 -47.65 42.99 33.19
CA VAL A 95 -48.03 42.50 31.87
C VAL A 95 -48.04 40.97 31.85
N GLN A 96 -49.15 40.38 31.41
CA GLN A 96 -49.29 38.99 31.07
C GLN A 96 -49.68 38.88 29.59
N GLN A 97 -48.73 38.43 28.72
CA GLN A 97 -48.96 38.50 27.30
C GLN A 97 -48.26 37.36 26.61
N SER A 98 -48.87 36.79 25.55
CA SER A 98 -48.26 35.87 24.60
C SER A 98 -48.18 36.54 23.24
N PHE A 99 -47.03 36.47 22.59
CA PHE A 99 -46.82 37.00 21.25
C PHE A 99 -45.89 36.13 20.42
N ASP A 100 -46.00 36.23 19.14
CA ASP A 100 -45.10 35.52 18.19
C ASP A 100 -43.96 36.49 17.81
N SER A 101 -42.76 35.97 17.81
CA SER A 101 -41.54 36.67 17.41
C SER A 101 -40.94 35.98 16.21
N GLU A 102 -40.71 36.72 15.14
CA GLU A 102 -40.02 36.28 13.94
C GLU A 102 -38.71 37.04 13.80
N VAL A 103 -37.60 36.29 13.65
CA VAL A 103 -36.28 36.90 13.50
C VAL A 103 -35.60 36.26 12.31
N TYR A 104 -35.14 37.06 11.38
CA TYR A 104 -34.29 36.67 10.27
C TYR A 104 -33.01 37.46 10.37
N SER A 105 -31.85 36.74 10.35
CA SER A 105 -30.56 37.42 10.42
C SER A 105 -29.56 36.81 9.47
N LEU A 106 -28.89 37.66 8.69
CA LEU A 106 -27.72 37.32 7.87
C LEU A 106 -26.50 37.87 8.61
N VAL A 107 -25.55 36.96 8.93
CA VAL A 107 -24.34 37.31 9.68
C VAL A 107 -23.13 36.91 8.89
N LEU A 108 -22.22 37.86 8.64
CA LEU A 108 -20.88 37.62 8.15
C LEU A 108 -19.89 37.82 9.30
N ARG A 109 -19.09 36.82 9.58
CA ARG A 109 -18.00 36.89 10.56
C ARG A 109 -16.66 36.56 9.89
N GLN A 110 -15.65 37.42 10.12
CA GLN A 110 -14.30 37.25 9.63
C GLN A 110 -13.32 37.50 10.77
N TYR A 111 -12.42 36.54 11.00
CA TYR A 111 -11.25 36.82 11.85
C TYR A 111 -10.24 37.66 11.07
N LEU A 112 -9.94 38.85 11.59
CA LEU A 112 -8.87 39.70 11.07
C LEU A 112 -7.51 39.31 11.66
N TYR A 113 -7.53 38.84 12.93
CA TYR A 113 -6.38 38.29 13.60
C TYR A 113 -6.82 37.19 14.57
N ASN A 114 -6.31 35.98 14.38
CA ASN A 114 -6.48 34.84 15.30
C ASN A 114 -5.28 33.91 15.14
N LYS A 115 -4.31 34.04 16.05
CA LYS A 115 -3.07 33.26 16.02
C LYS A 115 -3.33 31.76 16.12
N SER A 116 -4.28 31.33 16.94
CA SER A 116 -4.64 29.93 17.12
C SER A 116 -5.17 29.32 15.83
N THR A 117 -6.10 30.01 15.15
CA THR A 117 -6.66 29.51 13.86
C THR A 117 -5.63 29.49 12.76
N TRP A 118 -4.74 30.50 12.68
CA TRP A 118 -3.64 30.52 11.71
C TRP A 118 -2.71 29.33 11.88
N GLU A 119 -2.25 29.05 13.11
CA GLU A 119 -1.35 27.91 13.38
C GLU A 119 -2.07 26.56 13.22
N ASN A 120 -3.39 26.53 13.44
CA ASN A 120 -4.19 25.35 13.13
C ASN A 120 -4.21 25.06 11.61
N TYR A 121 -4.32 26.09 10.77
CA TYR A 121 -4.12 25.93 9.32
C TYR A 121 -2.72 25.41 8.99
N GLN A 122 -1.65 25.93 9.61
CA GLN A 122 -0.29 25.41 9.40
C GLN A 122 -0.16 23.94 9.82
N LYS A 123 -0.82 23.55 10.92
CA LYS A 123 -0.89 22.16 11.35
C LYS A 123 -1.48 21.27 10.26
N PHE A 124 -2.64 21.61 9.70
CA PHE A 124 -3.27 20.82 8.65
C PHE A 124 -2.48 20.81 7.35
N LYS A 125 -1.77 21.91 7.04
CA LYS A 125 -0.83 21.96 5.91
C LYS A 125 0.31 20.96 6.06
N SER A 126 0.90 20.82 7.25
CA SER A 126 1.93 19.82 7.52
C SER A 126 1.34 18.39 7.59
N MET A 127 0.10 18.21 8.06
CA MET A 127 -0.61 16.93 8.01
C MET A 127 -0.84 16.45 6.56
N ALA A 128 -1.18 17.36 5.64
CA ALA A 128 -1.33 17.01 4.22
C ALA A 128 0.00 16.49 3.64
N LYS A 129 1.12 17.17 3.91
CA LYS A 129 2.46 16.69 3.51
C LYS A 129 2.81 15.33 4.12
N GLN A 130 2.47 15.13 5.39
CA GLN A 130 2.65 13.85 6.07
C GLN A 130 1.89 12.74 5.35
N SER A 131 0.60 12.95 5.05
CA SER A 131 -0.25 11.98 4.36
C SER A 131 0.24 11.68 2.93
N ASP A 132 0.79 12.68 2.21
CA ASP A 132 1.41 12.47 0.90
C ASP A 132 2.63 11.55 1.01
N SER A 133 3.49 11.76 2.02
CA SER A 133 4.67 10.93 2.25
C SER A 133 4.29 9.51 2.70
N GLU A 134 3.26 9.35 3.53
CA GLU A 134 2.70 8.05 3.93
C GLU A 134 2.12 7.28 2.73
N ALA A 135 1.51 7.98 1.77
CA ALA A 135 1.01 7.35 0.55
C ALA A 135 2.15 6.83 -0.35
N LEU A 136 3.28 7.56 -0.43
CA LEU A 136 4.48 7.10 -1.13
C LEU A 136 5.10 5.88 -0.43
N GLU A 137 5.16 5.87 0.90
CA GLU A 137 5.65 4.72 1.66
C GLU A 137 4.76 3.50 1.46
N ALA A 138 3.43 3.65 1.52
CA ALA A 138 2.49 2.57 1.26
C ALA A 138 2.63 1.99 -0.17
N GLN A 139 2.88 2.83 -1.17
CA GLN A 139 3.14 2.38 -2.53
C GLN A 139 4.47 1.61 -2.62
N SER A 140 5.51 2.08 -1.93
CA SER A 140 6.82 1.41 -1.89
C SER A 140 6.72 0.05 -1.21
N GLU A 141 5.98 -0.05 -0.11
CA GLU A 141 5.72 -1.30 0.61
C GLU A 141 4.93 -2.30 -0.23
N ALA A 142 3.85 -1.85 -0.87
CA ALA A 142 3.05 -2.69 -1.76
C ALA A 142 3.88 -3.22 -2.93
N THR A 143 4.85 -2.45 -3.42
CA THR A 143 5.78 -2.87 -4.50
C THR A 143 6.71 -4.00 -4.05
N VAL A 144 7.27 -3.91 -2.85
CA VAL A 144 8.09 -5.00 -2.27
C VAL A 144 7.25 -6.26 -2.08
N GLU A 145 6.03 -6.11 -1.58
CA GLU A 145 5.12 -7.24 -1.37
C GLU A 145 4.70 -7.89 -2.70
N LEU A 146 4.41 -7.10 -3.74
CA LEU A 146 4.14 -7.62 -5.08
C LEU A 146 5.33 -8.44 -5.61
N ALA A 147 6.55 -7.90 -5.51
CA ALA A 147 7.76 -8.61 -5.94
C ALA A 147 7.95 -9.91 -5.16
N ARG A 148 7.77 -9.89 -3.84
CA ARG A 148 7.84 -11.08 -3.00
C ARG A 148 6.85 -12.15 -3.45
N ARG A 149 5.58 -11.80 -3.69
CA ARG A 149 4.56 -12.75 -4.14
C ARG A 149 4.84 -13.26 -5.54
N TYR A 150 5.33 -12.41 -6.45
CA TYR A 150 5.75 -12.80 -7.79
C TYR A 150 6.82 -13.89 -7.74
N PHE A 151 7.91 -13.67 -6.98
CA PHE A 151 8.98 -14.64 -6.84
C PHE A 151 8.59 -15.87 -6.02
N THR A 152 7.63 -15.75 -5.09
CA THR A 152 7.05 -16.91 -4.40
C THR A 152 6.28 -17.82 -5.36
N VAL A 153 5.54 -17.27 -6.33
CA VAL A 153 4.89 -18.07 -7.37
C VAL A 153 5.93 -18.78 -8.22
N LEU A 154 6.96 -18.07 -8.70
CA LEU A 154 8.04 -18.69 -9.49
C LEU A 154 8.75 -19.80 -8.72
N ALA A 155 9.08 -19.58 -7.45
CA ALA A 155 9.70 -20.59 -6.60
C ALA A 155 8.81 -21.83 -6.43
N ALA A 156 7.50 -21.65 -6.28
CA ALA A 156 6.55 -22.77 -6.19
C ALA A 156 6.41 -23.53 -7.51
N GLU A 157 6.43 -22.84 -8.65
CA GLU A 157 6.38 -23.46 -9.97
C GLU A 157 7.66 -24.25 -10.28
N ASP A 158 8.82 -23.67 -9.96
CA ASP A 158 10.11 -24.33 -10.12
C ASP A 158 10.23 -25.56 -9.22
N GLU A 159 9.76 -25.46 -7.97
CA GLU A 159 9.68 -26.59 -7.04
C GLU A 159 8.84 -27.73 -7.60
N LEU A 160 7.65 -27.42 -8.12
CA LEU A 160 6.78 -28.40 -8.76
C LEU A 160 7.48 -29.07 -9.98
N GLU A 161 8.13 -28.27 -10.82
CA GLU A 161 8.86 -28.78 -12.00
C GLU A 161 10.01 -29.72 -11.60
N LEU A 162 10.78 -29.33 -10.56
CA LEU A 162 11.89 -30.13 -10.04
C LEU A 162 11.42 -31.44 -9.40
N ILE A 163 10.35 -31.41 -8.57
CA ILE A 163 9.79 -32.63 -7.97
C ILE A 163 9.26 -33.57 -9.06
N GLN A 164 8.60 -33.04 -10.09
CA GLN A 164 8.14 -33.85 -11.23
C GLN A 164 9.31 -34.45 -12.03
N ALA A 165 10.40 -33.71 -12.18
CA ALA A 165 11.61 -34.21 -12.84
C ALA A 165 12.30 -35.29 -11.99
N GLU A 166 12.40 -35.11 -10.67
CA GLU A 166 12.91 -36.11 -9.74
C GLU A 166 12.05 -37.38 -9.77
N LEU A 167 10.71 -37.25 -9.75
CA LEU A 167 9.77 -38.38 -9.85
C LEU A 167 10.02 -39.17 -11.16
N ARG A 168 10.10 -38.48 -12.30
CA ARG A 168 10.38 -39.16 -13.60
C ARG A 168 11.72 -39.89 -13.60
N THR A 169 12.75 -39.28 -13.01
CA THR A 169 14.09 -39.91 -12.93
C THR A 169 14.08 -41.10 -12.00
N THR A 170 13.44 -40.99 -10.84
CA THR A 170 13.32 -42.10 -9.85
C THR A 170 12.48 -43.25 -10.42
N GLN A 171 11.40 -42.95 -11.18
CA GLN A 171 10.58 -43.97 -11.84
C GLN A 171 11.41 -44.77 -12.85
N LYS A 172 12.23 -44.09 -13.68
CA LYS A 172 13.15 -44.80 -14.62
C LYS A 172 14.15 -45.69 -13.89
N SER A 173 14.64 -45.24 -12.73
CA SER A 173 15.52 -46.03 -11.88
C SER A 173 14.81 -47.26 -11.31
N LEU A 174 13.56 -47.12 -10.86
CA LEU A 174 12.72 -48.23 -10.39
C LEU A 174 12.48 -49.25 -11.53
N ASP A 175 12.13 -48.80 -12.73
CA ASP A 175 11.90 -49.68 -13.90
C ASP A 175 13.17 -50.49 -14.23
N ARG A 176 14.34 -49.85 -14.16
CA ARG A 176 15.64 -50.51 -14.35
C ARG A 176 15.93 -51.54 -13.28
N VAL A 177 15.70 -51.22 -12.00
CA VAL A 177 15.94 -52.15 -10.89
C VAL A 177 14.94 -53.31 -10.94
N ASN A 178 13.68 -53.09 -11.34
CA ASN A 178 12.68 -54.12 -11.56
C ASN A 178 13.15 -55.13 -12.61
N ALA A 179 13.72 -54.64 -13.73
CA ALA A 179 14.26 -55.50 -14.78
C ALA A 179 15.51 -56.30 -14.34
N LEU A 180 16.35 -55.73 -13.47
CA LEU A 180 17.50 -56.42 -12.87
C LEU A 180 17.06 -57.44 -11.83
N TYR A 181 16.08 -57.12 -10.98
CA TYR A 181 15.52 -58.04 -10.00
C TYR A 181 14.88 -59.27 -10.65
N ALA A 182 14.14 -59.09 -11.74
CA ALA A 182 13.59 -60.21 -12.52
C ALA A 182 14.66 -61.17 -13.07
N LYS A 183 15.90 -60.66 -13.24
CA LYS A 183 17.07 -61.44 -13.64
C LYS A 183 17.92 -61.92 -12.45
N GLN A 184 17.47 -61.73 -11.22
CA GLN A 184 18.21 -62.02 -9.98
C GLN A 184 19.54 -61.26 -9.83
N LEU A 185 19.63 -60.06 -10.44
CA LEU A 185 20.82 -59.18 -10.43
C LEU A 185 20.66 -57.96 -9.54
N ALA A 186 19.55 -57.80 -8.81
CA ALA A 186 19.28 -56.73 -7.82
C ALA A 186 18.59 -57.31 -6.59
N LEU A 187 18.68 -56.59 -5.47
CA LEU A 187 18.05 -56.98 -4.23
C LEU A 187 16.57 -56.49 -4.17
N ILE A 188 15.73 -57.23 -3.48
CA ILE A 188 14.33 -56.83 -3.23
C ILE A 188 14.26 -55.53 -2.42
N THR A 189 15.23 -55.28 -1.55
CA THR A 189 15.35 -54.04 -0.77
C THR A 189 15.52 -52.82 -1.67
N ASP A 190 16.35 -52.89 -2.70
CA ASP A 190 16.56 -51.78 -3.66
C ASP A 190 15.29 -51.46 -4.43
N GLN A 191 14.49 -52.48 -4.79
CA GLN A 191 13.19 -52.29 -5.43
C GLN A 191 12.21 -51.62 -4.52
N LEU A 192 12.09 -52.07 -3.25
CA LEU A 192 11.17 -51.53 -2.28
C LEU A 192 11.53 -50.11 -1.87
N ASP A 193 12.81 -49.77 -1.71
CA ASP A 193 13.29 -48.41 -1.40
C ASP A 193 12.95 -47.42 -2.51
N LEU A 194 13.21 -47.82 -3.79
CA LEU A 194 12.86 -46.99 -4.94
C LEU A 194 11.33 -46.80 -5.08
N LYS A 195 10.57 -47.88 -4.84
CA LYS A 195 9.08 -47.78 -4.85
C LYS A 195 8.59 -46.86 -3.80
N ALA A 196 9.05 -46.98 -2.56
CA ALA A 196 8.68 -46.08 -1.46
C ALA A 196 9.03 -44.60 -1.80
N ARG A 197 10.16 -44.36 -2.45
CA ARG A 197 10.55 -43.01 -2.90
C ARG A 197 9.63 -42.47 -3.99
N VAL A 198 9.27 -43.31 -5.00
CA VAL A 198 8.32 -42.90 -6.06
C VAL A 198 6.95 -42.52 -5.45
N ASP A 199 6.42 -43.36 -4.54
CA ASP A 199 5.14 -43.08 -3.89
C ASP A 199 5.20 -41.81 -3.03
N GLY A 200 6.31 -41.58 -2.32
CA GLY A 200 6.56 -40.35 -1.57
C GLY A 200 6.67 -39.11 -2.44
N LEU A 201 7.35 -39.20 -3.61
CA LEU A 201 7.43 -38.10 -4.57
C LEU A 201 6.08 -37.80 -5.22
N ALA A 202 5.26 -38.83 -5.48
CA ALA A 202 3.91 -38.63 -6.01
C ALA A 202 3.05 -37.82 -5.04
N ALA A 203 3.14 -38.07 -3.74
CA ALA A 203 2.49 -37.25 -2.72
C ALA A 203 3.02 -35.82 -2.71
N GLN A 204 4.35 -35.64 -2.76
CA GLN A 204 4.97 -34.30 -2.81
C GLN A 204 4.57 -33.49 -4.05
N VAL A 205 4.30 -34.12 -5.21
CA VAL A 205 3.76 -33.44 -6.38
C VAL A 205 2.39 -32.82 -6.11
N LEU A 206 1.53 -33.51 -5.33
CA LEU A 206 0.22 -32.99 -4.97
C LEU A 206 0.35 -31.75 -4.05
N ASP A 207 1.24 -31.83 -3.06
CA ASP A 207 1.52 -30.69 -2.16
C ASP A 207 2.10 -29.50 -2.94
N ALA A 208 3.05 -29.74 -3.83
CA ALA A 208 3.64 -28.68 -4.65
C ALA A 208 2.61 -28.02 -5.60
N ARG A 209 1.69 -28.80 -6.19
CA ARG A 209 0.58 -28.26 -7.01
C ARG A 209 -0.34 -27.36 -6.18
N ASN A 210 -0.65 -27.80 -4.97
CA ASN A 210 -1.45 -26.97 -4.05
C ASN A 210 -0.71 -25.66 -3.73
N GLN A 211 0.60 -25.72 -3.44
CA GLN A 211 1.42 -24.55 -3.14
C GLN A 211 1.46 -23.55 -4.32
N VAL A 212 1.54 -24.02 -5.56
CA VAL A 212 1.41 -23.16 -6.75
C VAL A 212 0.05 -22.46 -6.78
N SER A 213 -1.02 -23.20 -6.51
CA SER A 213 -2.38 -22.62 -6.50
C SER A 213 -2.54 -21.56 -5.41
N VAL A 214 -2.05 -21.81 -4.20
CA VAL A 214 -2.08 -20.88 -3.07
C VAL A 214 -1.25 -19.63 -3.36
N SER A 215 -0.03 -19.78 -3.88
CA SER A 215 0.84 -18.65 -4.20
C SER A 215 0.27 -17.79 -5.34
N ARG A 216 -0.34 -18.40 -6.36
CA ARG A 216 -1.04 -17.67 -7.43
C ARG A 216 -2.27 -16.93 -6.91
N ALA A 217 -3.03 -17.50 -5.97
CA ALA A 217 -4.15 -16.82 -5.32
C ALA A 217 -3.66 -15.61 -4.50
N ALA A 218 -2.54 -15.76 -3.79
CA ALA A 218 -1.93 -14.65 -3.05
C ALA A 218 -1.44 -13.52 -3.99
N LEU A 219 -0.90 -13.84 -5.16
CA LEU A 219 -0.53 -12.83 -6.16
C LEU A 219 -1.77 -12.14 -6.74
N ALA A 220 -2.83 -12.89 -7.01
CA ALA A 220 -4.09 -12.37 -7.53
C ALA A 220 -4.75 -11.35 -6.58
N GLU A 221 -4.60 -11.51 -5.27
CA GLU A 221 -5.10 -10.55 -4.26
C GLU A 221 -4.52 -9.14 -4.48
N ILE A 222 -3.24 -9.01 -4.80
CA ILE A 222 -2.59 -7.70 -5.02
C ILE A 222 -2.91 -7.15 -6.41
N VAL A 223 -2.92 -8.01 -7.42
CA VAL A 223 -3.14 -7.62 -8.83
C VAL A 223 -4.61 -7.31 -9.10
N GLY A 224 -5.53 -7.83 -8.26
CA GLY A 224 -6.97 -7.65 -8.41
C GLY A 224 -7.63 -8.58 -9.44
N ARG A 225 -6.87 -9.51 -10.04
CA ARG A 225 -7.37 -10.52 -10.99
C ARG A 225 -6.59 -11.83 -10.89
N PRO A 226 -7.17 -12.96 -11.30
CA PRO A 226 -6.42 -14.21 -11.43
C PRO A 226 -5.30 -14.09 -12.47
N VAL A 227 -4.06 -14.37 -12.07
CA VAL A 227 -2.89 -14.39 -12.95
C VAL A 227 -2.70 -15.81 -13.47
N LYS A 228 -3.18 -16.06 -14.70
CA LYS A 228 -3.09 -17.38 -15.36
C LYS A 228 -1.91 -17.47 -16.33
N GLU A 229 -1.33 -16.36 -16.70
CA GLU A 229 -0.23 -16.22 -17.62
C GLU A 229 1.03 -16.85 -17.01
N LYS A 230 1.97 -17.24 -17.89
CA LYS A 230 3.29 -17.70 -17.45
C LYS A 230 4.10 -16.50 -17.00
N LEU A 231 4.71 -16.59 -15.82
CA LEU A 231 5.55 -15.52 -15.29
C LEU A 231 6.95 -15.57 -15.92
N SER A 232 7.53 -14.39 -16.16
CA SER A 232 8.91 -14.26 -16.65
C SER A 232 9.89 -14.68 -15.57
N ARG A 233 10.78 -15.63 -15.87
CA ARG A 233 11.79 -16.14 -14.94
C ARG A 233 13.08 -15.32 -15.00
N ALA A 234 13.91 -15.43 -13.97
CA ALA A 234 15.23 -14.82 -13.97
C ALA A 234 16.10 -15.45 -15.09
N ARG A 235 16.94 -14.62 -15.69
CA ARG A 235 17.89 -15.06 -16.74
C ARG A 235 19.10 -15.71 -16.08
N ASP A 236 19.55 -16.82 -16.64
CA ASP A 236 20.71 -17.57 -16.12
C ASP A 236 22.06 -16.87 -16.39
N ASP A 237 22.11 -16.04 -17.46
CA ASP A 237 23.31 -15.35 -17.92
C ASP A 237 23.60 -14.03 -17.18
N VAL A 238 22.66 -13.54 -16.36
CA VAL A 238 22.82 -12.27 -15.66
C VAL A 238 23.69 -12.44 -14.41
N GLN A 239 24.73 -11.61 -14.32
CA GLN A 239 25.48 -11.46 -13.08
C GLN A 239 24.68 -10.62 -12.09
N LEU A 240 24.01 -11.29 -11.16
CA LEU A 240 23.29 -10.66 -10.08
C LEU A 240 24.29 -10.08 -9.07
N ARG A 241 24.48 -8.76 -9.10
CA ARG A 241 25.36 -8.02 -8.17
C ARG A 241 24.64 -6.83 -7.61
N VAL A 242 24.93 -6.51 -6.37
CA VAL A 242 24.53 -5.23 -5.77
C VAL A 242 25.29 -4.11 -6.50
N SER A 243 24.68 -2.94 -6.62
CA SER A 243 25.34 -1.74 -7.18
C SER A 243 26.72 -1.51 -6.52
N THR A 244 27.66 -0.94 -7.25
CA THR A 244 29.00 -0.61 -6.77
C THR A 244 29.06 0.53 -5.71
N GLN A 245 27.90 1.03 -5.30
CA GLN A 245 27.78 2.05 -4.26
C GLN A 245 28.17 1.48 -2.87
N SER A 246 28.89 2.29 -2.07
CA SER A 246 29.22 1.91 -0.69
C SER A 246 27.99 1.94 0.22
N LEU A 247 28.02 1.19 1.31
CA LEU A 247 26.97 1.19 2.33
C LEU A 247 26.68 2.60 2.85
N GLU A 248 27.70 3.42 3.08
CA GLU A 248 27.56 4.81 3.55
C GLU A 248 26.81 5.68 2.54
N SER A 249 26.98 5.41 1.24
CA SER A 249 26.24 6.12 0.19
C SER A 249 24.76 5.74 0.22
N TRP A 250 24.43 4.46 0.38
CA TRP A 250 23.07 3.98 0.53
C TRP A 250 22.37 4.56 1.77
N VAL A 251 23.08 4.60 2.90
CA VAL A 251 22.55 5.21 4.13
C VAL A 251 22.28 6.69 3.96
N ARG A 252 23.21 7.45 3.35
CA ARG A 252 23.01 8.90 3.10
C ARG A 252 21.81 9.15 2.18
N GLU A 253 21.68 8.37 1.11
CA GLU A 253 20.56 8.48 0.17
C GLU A 253 19.23 8.16 0.89
N GLY A 254 19.18 7.08 1.67
CA GLY A 254 17.99 6.70 2.41
C GLY A 254 17.58 7.72 3.47
N VAL A 255 18.52 8.26 4.24
CA VAL A 255 18.22 9.32 5.23
C VAL A 255 17.68 10.58 4.55
N ALA A 256 18.13 10.90 3.32
CA ALA A 256 17.67 12.08 2.59
C ALA A 256 16.32 11.86 1.87
N GLN A 257 16.02 10.66 1.40
CA GLN A 257 14.92 10.44 0.44
C GLN A 257 13.79 9.53 0.97
N ASN A 258 14.00 8.79 2.06
CA ASN A 258 13.04 7.81 2.55
C ASN A 258 11.69 8.44 2.89
N PRO A 259 10.56 7.96 2.32
CA PRO A 259 9.24 8.54 2.54
C PRO A 259 8.76 8.42 3.99
N ALA A 260 9.11 7.34 4.70
CA ALA A 260 8.74 7.17 6.09
C ALA A 260 9.42 8.21 7.00
N LEU A 261 10.68 8.58 6.69
CA LEU A 261 11.38 9.68 7.38
C LEU A 261 10.69 11.02 7.11
N LYS A 262 10.42 11.34 5.85
CA LYS A 262 9.72 12.59 5.47
C LYS A 262 8.34 12.70 6.11
N ALA A 263 7.61 11.58 6.24
CA ALA A 263 6.33 11.56 6.95
C ALA A 263 6.50 11.93 8.44
N ASN A 264 7.52 11.38 9.12
CA ASN A 264 7.79 11.68 10.52
C ASN A 264 8.37 13.11 10.73
N GLU A 265 9.16 13.63 9.79
CA GLU A 265 9.60 15.05 9.79
C GLU A 265 8.37 15.98 9.71
N SER A 266 7.45 15.69 8.80
CA SER A 266 6.17 16.41 8.74
C SER A 266 5.34 16.25 10.00
N GLY A 267 5.40 15.08 10.66
CA GLY A 267 4.77 14.84 11.98
C GLY A 267 5.30 15.75 13.08
N VAL A 268 6.62 16.00 13.12
CA VAL A 268 7.22 16.98 14.03
C VAL A 268 6.74 18.40 13.71
N GLU A 269 6.64 18.77 12.42
CA GLU A 269 6.04 20.07 12.04
C GLU A 269 4.59 20.19 12.49
N VAL A 270 3.79 19.12 12.40
CA VAL A 270 2.39 19.06 12.88
C VAL A 270 2.34 19.32 14.37
N ALA A 271 3.16 18.64 15.17
CA ALA A 271 3.21 18.83 16.63
C ALA A 271 3.68 20.25 17.00
N GLY A 272 4.70 20.78 16.30
CA GLY A 272 5.17 22.16 16.47
C GLY A 272 4.09 23.21 16.14
N ALA A 273 3.34 23.02 15.06
CA ALA A 273 2.21 23.90 14.71
C ALA A 273 1.06 23.77 15.73
N ALA A 274 0.78 22.58 16.23
CA ALA A 274 -0.19 22.36 17.30
C ALA A 274 0.21 23.10 18.59
N LEU A 275 1.48 23.06 18.98
CA LEU A 275 2.01 23.82 20.11
C LEU A 275 1.85 25.32 19.91
N ARG A 276 2.20 25.85 18.71
CA ARG A 276 2.02 27.28 18.38
C ARG A 276 0.54 27.66 18.39
N SER A 277 -0.35 26.79 17.90
CA SER A 277 -1.81 26.99 17.98
C SER A 277 -2.29 27.04 19.43
N GLY A 278 -1.80 26.14 20.30
CA GLY A 278 -2.07 26.16 21.73
C GLY A 278 -1.62 27.45 22.41
N LYS A 279 -0.39 27.91 22.11
CA LYS A 279 0.13 29.23 22.57
C LYS A 279 -0.73 30.38 22.06
N GLY A 280 -1.34 30.22 20.87
CA GLY A 280 -2.29 31.18 20.30
C GLY A 280 -3.49 31.51 21.21
N GLY A 281 -3.85 30.60 22.12
CA GLY A 281 -4.89 30.83 23.14
C GLY A 281 -4.57 31.92 24.19
N HIS A 282 -3.32 32.38 24.27
CA HIS A 282 -2.91 33.53 25.09
C HIS A 282 -2.95 34.89 24.35
N TYR A 283 -3.13 34.84 23.01
CA TYR A 283 -3.10 36.04 22.17
C TYR A 283 -4.50 36.64 21.99
N PRO A 284 -4.59 37.95 21.77
CA PRO A 284 -5.87 38.57 21.44
C PRO A 284 -6.40 38.03 20.11
N THR A 285 -7.71 38.07 19.96
CA THR A 285 -8.41 37.81 18.70
C THR A 285 -9.14 39.07 18.24
N LEU A 286 -9.04 39.35 16.93
CA LEU A 286 -9.73 40.50 16.30
C LEU A 286 -10.67 39.94 15.24
N SER A 287 -11.94 40.30 15.32
CA SER A 287 -12.96 39.85 14.36
C SER A 287 -13.78 41.01 13.82
N LEU A 288 -14.12 40.94 12.54
CA LEU A 288 -15.13 41.77 11.88
C LEU A 288 -16.46 40.99 11.89
N THR A 289 -17.53 41.66 12.30
CA THR A 289 -18.89 41.12 12.20
C THR A 289 -19.75 42.10 11.44
N LEU A 290 -20.37 41.67 10.37
CA LEU A 290 -21.42 42.41 9.68
C LEU A 290 -22.73 41.62 9.85
N SER A 291 -23.79 42.24 10.28
CA SER A 291 -25.09 41.60 10.38
C SER A 291 -26.21 42.48 9.84
N ALA A 292 -27.13 41.85 9.15
CA ALA A 292 -28.41 42.41 8.76
C ALA A 292 -29.48 41.55 9.41
N GLN A 293 -30.32 42.15 10.26
CA GLN A 293 -31.36 41.45 10.99
C GLN A 293 -32.69 42.14 10.75
N GLN A 294 -33.69 41.31 10.50
CA GLN A 294 -35.08 41.71 10.46
C GLN A 294 -35.82 41.03 11.61
N SER A 295 -36.45 41.78 12.47
CA SER A 295 -37.27 41.25 13.55
C SER A 295 -38.68 41.80 13.50
N ASN A 296 -39.63 40.93 13.83
CA ASN A 296 -41.04 41.27 14.03
C ASN A 296 -41.43 40.69 15.39
N GLU A 297 -41.50 41.52 16.39
CA GLU A 297 -41.87 41.13 17.76
C GLU A 297 -43.16 41.78 18.15
N GLY A 298 -44.22 41.00 18.39
CA GLY A 298 -45.46 41.50 18.97
C GLY A 298 -45.22 41.86 20.42
N TYR A 299 -45.41 43.10 20.82
CA TYR A 299 -45.27 43.56 22.19
C TYR A 299 -46.51 44.39 22.63
N ASN A 300 -47.09 44.01 23.77
CA ASN A 300 -48.20 44.72 24.40
C ASN A 300 -49.39 45.05 23.49
N ASN A 301 -49.89 44.09 22.69
CA ASN A 301 -51.02 44.37 21.80
C ASN A 301 -50.82 45.54 20.81
N ALA A 302 -49.63 46.14 20.82
CA ALA A 302 -49.25 47.14 19.86
C ALA A 302 -48.60 46.42 18.68
N LEU A 303 -48.97 46.77 17.48
CA LEU A 303 -48.22 46.42 16.28
C LEU A 303 -46.85 47.08 16.39
N VAL A 304 -45.87 46.37 16.98
CA VAL A 304 -44.46 46.79 16.86
C VAL A 304 -44.08 46.70 15.41
N PRO A 305 -43.73 47.81 14.77
CA PRO A 305 -43.37 47.76 13.36
C PRO A 305 -42.16 46.89 13.19
N ARG A 306 -42.17 46.15 12.11
CA ARG A 306 -41.01 45.37 11.62
C ARG A 306 -39.75 46.25 11.71
N THR A 307 -38.73 45.73 12.38
CA THR A 307 -37.48 46.45 12.61
C THR A 307 -36.39 45.81 11.76
N ASP A 308 -35.75 46.60 10.92
CA ASP A 308 -34.57 46.22 10.16
C ASP A 308 -33.33 46.85 10.81
N SER A 309 -32.36 46.01 11.20
CA SER A 309 -31.14 46.47 11.88
C SER A 309 -29.91 46.04 11.07
N TYR A 310 -28.96 46.95 10.85
CA TYR A 310 -27.70 46.70 10.21
C TYR A 310 -26.56 47.04 11.17
N VAL A 311 -25.71 46.09 11.46
CA VAL A 311 -24.60 46.27 12.40
C VAL A 311 -23.28 45.94 11.68
N ALA A 312 -22.33 46.85 11.77
CA ALA A 312 -20.94 46.62 11.40
C ALA A 312 -20.09 46.88 12.64
N GLY A 313 -19.35 45.84 13.06
CA GLY A 313 -18.58 45.93 14.30
C GLY A 313 -17.23 45.22 14.17
N ILE A 314 -16.23 45.79 14.83
CA ILE A 314 -14.93 45.17 15.08
C ILE A 314 -14.87 44.80 16.55
N GLY A 315 -14.69 43.49 16.83
CA GLY A 315 -14.56 42.98 18.19
C GLY A 315 -13.13 42.59 18.50
N LEU A 316 -12.57 43.10 19.59
CA LEU A 316 -11.28 42.63 20.15
C LEU A 316 -11.57 41.85 21.45
N GLN A 317 -11.10 40.63 21.49
CA GLN A 317 -11.17 39.78 22.67
C GLN A 317 -9.75 39.44 23.15
N VAL A 318 -9.42 39.79 24.39
CA VAL A 318 -8.14 39.53 25.05
C VAL A 318 -8.39 38.57 26.22
N PRO A 319 -7.89 37.31 26.14
CA PRO A 319 -8.02 36.37 27.26
C PRO A 319 -7.05 36.74 28.40
N ILE A 320 -7.58 37.22 29.54
CA ILE A 320 -6.77 37.60 30.69
C ILE A 320 -6.42 36.39 31.57
N TYR A 321 -7.44 35.57 31.88
CA TYR A 321 -7.28 34.41 32.74
C TYR A 321 -8.26 33.30 32.33
N SER A 322 -7.77 32.10 32.18
CA SER A 322 -8.54 30.89 31.75
C SER A 322 -8.48 29.76 32.77
N GLY A 323 -8.29 30.06 34.07
CA GLY A 323 -8.19 29.02 35.12
C GLY A 323 -6.98 28.09 34.97
N GLY A 324 -5.94 28.53 34.27
CA GLY A 324 -4.72 27.69 34.00
C GLY A 324 -4.86 26.66 32.85
N SER A 325 -6.04 26.51 32.24
CA SER A 325 -6.33 25.53 31.21
C SER A 325 -5.44 25.71 29.97
N THR A 326 -5.29 26.96 29.48
CA THR A 326 -4.42 27.26 28.32
C THR A 326 -2.96 26.91 28.59
N SER A 327 -2.46 27.26 29.79
CA SER A 327 -1.07 26.93 30.16
C SER A 327 -0.86 25.43 30.31
N ALA A 328 -1.84 24.69 30.87
CA ALA A 328 -1.78 23.23 30.93
C ALA A 328 -1.78 22.59 29.54
N ARG A 329 -2.64 23.08 28.62
CA ARG A 329 -2.67 22.65 27.22
C ARG A 329 -1.34 22.90 26.51
N VAL A 330 -0.74 24.07 26.70
CA VAL A 330 0.60 24.38 26.11
C VAL A 330 1.66 23.43 26.61
N ARG A 331 1.68 23.10 27.92
CA ARG A 331 2.64 22.13 28.48
C ARG A 331 2.40 20.71 27.90
N GLY A 332 1.15 20.29 27.75
CA GLY A 332 0.80 19.02 27.09
C GLY A 332 1.32 18.95 25.66
N LEU A 333 0.98 19.94 24.85
CA LEU A 333 1.42 20.03 23.45
C LEU A 333 2.95 20.14 23.30
N TYR A 334 3.64 20.70 24.28
CA TYR A 334 5.11 20.68 24.31
C TYR A 334 5.66 19.26 24.50
N GLN A 335 5.03 18.46 25.38
CA GLN A 335 5.43 17.05 25.54
C GLN A 335 5.10 16.23 24.29
N ASP A 336 3.98 16.53 23.62
CA ASP A 336 3.62 15.88 22.33
C ASP A 336 4.66 16.19 21.24
N GLN A 337 5.19 17.42 21.20
CA GLN A 337 6.28 17.78 20.29
C GLN A 337 7.55 16.96 20.60
N ILE A 338 7.97 16.87 21.86
CA ILE A 338 9.12 16.04 22.27
C ILE A 338 8.89 14.59 21.86
N ALA A 339 7.68 14.06 22.06
CA ALA A 339 7.36 12.69 21.67
C ALA A 339 7.48 12.48 20.14
N ALA A 340 7.05 13.45 19.34
CA ALA A 340 7.20 13.40 17.88
C ALA A 340 8.68 13.47 17.45
N GLU A 341 9.49 14.27 18.10
CA GLU A 341 10.94 14.35 17.86
C GLU A 341 11.64 13.02 18.18
N GLN A 342 11.29 12.38 19.32
CA GLN A 342 11.83 11.06 19.66
C GLN A 342 11.34 9.95 18.70
N GLN A 343 10.11 10.07 18.20
CA GLN A 343 9.61 9.16 17.19
C GLN A 343 10.36 9.30 15.87
N LEU A 344 10.68 10.51 15.44
CA LEU A 344 11.51 10.77 14.26
C LEU A 344 12.89 10.12 14.41
N GLU A 345 13.56 10.32 15.55
CA GLU A 345 14.86 9.71 15.84
C GLU A 345 14.78 8.17 15.82
N SER A 346 13.71 7.59 16.38
CA SER A 346 13.48 6.14 16.35
C SER A 346 13.34 5.62 14.91
N VAL A 347 12.59 6.33 14.06
CA VAL A 347 12.41 5.96 12.65
C VAL A 347 13.72 6.12 11.88
N GLN A 348 14.49 7.16 12.14
CA GLN A 348 15.81 7.35 11.52
C GLN A 348 16.75 6.19 11.82
N ARG A 349 16.86 5.78 13.08
CA ARG A 349 17.67 4.61 13.48
C ARG A 349 17.17 3.33 12.80
N ARG A 350 15.85 3.17 12.69
CA ARG A 350 15.25 2.03 11.99
C ARG A 350 15.64 2.03 10.51
N VAL A 351 15.52 3.15 9.81
CA VAL A 351 15.87 3.27 8.38
C VAL A 351 17.34 2.91 8.17
N VAL A 352 18.26 3.44 8.99
CA VAL A 352 19.69 3.10 8.93
C VAL A 352 19.93 1.60 9.15
N LYS A 353 19.28 1.01 10.14
CA LYS A 353 19.37 -0.43 10.44
C LYS A 353 18.84 -1.27 9.25
N GLU A 354 17.67 -0.90 8.69
CA GLU A 354 17.06 -1.67 7.61
C GLU A 354 17.85 -1.56 6.30
N ILE A 355 18.43 -0.39 5.98
CA ILE A 355 19.34 -0.23 4.83
C ILE A 355 20.58 -1.12 5.04
N THR A 356 21.19 -1.05 6.21
CA THR A 356 22.37 -1.86 6.51
C THR A 356 22.08 -3.36 6.39
N SER A 357 20.96 -3.80 6.96
CA SER A 357 20.53 -5.20 6.90
C SER A 357 20.24 -5.64 5.45
N ALA A 358 19.50 -4.83 4.70
CA ALA A 358 19.15 -5.14 3.31
C ALA A 358 20.39 -5.18 2.40
N TYR A 359 21.33 -4.24 2.60
CA TYR A 359 22.59 -4.20 1.84
C TYR A 359 23.45 -5.45 2.12
N LEU A 360 23.71 -5.77 3.37
CA LEU A 360 24.52 -6.93 3.77
C LEU A 360 23.86 -8.25 3.31
N THR A 361 22.52 -8.34 3.40
CA THR A 361 21.79 -9.51 2.95
C THR A 361 21.84 -9.65 1.43
N ALA A 362 21.73 -8.55 0.68
CA ALA A 362 21.84 -8.57 -0.77
C ALA A 362 23.26 -8.94 -1.23
N ASP A 363 24.29 -8.39 -0.60
CA ASP A 363 25.69 -8.68 -0.87
C ASP A 363 26.02 -10.15 -0.62
N THR A 364 25.69 -10.66 0.56
CA THR A 364 25.84 -12.09 0.90
C THR A 364 25.04 -13.00 -0.03
N SER A 365 23.83 -12.57 -0.46
CA SER A 365 23.05 -13.36 -1.42
C SER A 365 23.72 -13.46 -2.79
N ALA A 366 24.40 -12.41 -3.23
CA ALA A 366 25.16 -12.43 -4.50
C ALA A 366 26.32 -13.45 -4.44
N GLU A 367 27.08 -13.48 -3.34
CA GLU A 367 28.15 -14.47 -3.12
C GLU A 367 27.57 -15.91 -3.05
N LYS A 368 26.46 -16.05 -2.32
CA LYS A 368 25.78 -17.34 -2.16
C LYS A 368 25.28 -17.92 -3.48
N ILE A 369 24.86 -17.09 -4.45
CA ILE A 369 24.48 -17.54 -5.80
C ILE A 369 25.68 -18.22 -6.48
N SER A 370 26.88 -17.63 -6.41
CA SER A 370 28.09 -18.24 -6.97
C SER A 370 28.41 -19.59 -6.32
N ALA A 371 28.38 -19.65 -4.99
CA ALA A 371 28.60 -20.89 -4.25
C ALA A 371 27.54 -21.97 -4.60
N SER A 372 26.25 -21.57 -4.71
CA SER A 372 25.17 -22.50 -5.08
C SER A 372 25.31 -23.02 -6.52
N ARG A 373 25.82 -22.20 -7.47
CA ARG A 373 26.14 -22.66 -8.84
C ARG A 373 27.22 -23.74 -8.82
N HIS A 374 28.29 -23.56 -8.06
CA HIS A 374 29.34 -24.56 -7.90
C HIS A 374 28.83 -25.84 -7.22
N ALA A 375 27.98 -25.68 -6.19
CA ALA A 375 27.36 -26.83 -5.52
C ALA A 375 26.49 -27.66 -6.49
N LEU A 376 25.67 -26.97 -7.32
CA LEU A 376 24.87 -27.64 -8.34
C LEU A 376 25.75 -28.39 -9.37
N ALA A 377 26.77 -27.73 -9.89
CA ALA A 377 27.70 -28.37 -10.85
C ALA A 377 28.37 -29.63 -10.25
N SER A 378 28.82 -29.55 -9.00
CA SER A 378 29.40 -30.69 -8.29
C SER A 378 28.39 -31.82 -8.05
N ALA A 379 27.16 -31.49 -7.72
CA ALA A 379 26.08 -32.48 -7.53
C ALA A 379 25.69 -33.15 -8.83
N GLN A 380 25.70 -32.44 -9.97
CA GLN A 380 25.48 -33.01 -11.32
C GLN A 380 26.57 -33.99 -11.70
N LEU A 381 27.84 -33.64 -11.45
CA LEU A 381 28.97 -34.56 -11.70
C LEU A 381 28.89 -35.79 -10.80
N SER A 382 28.55 -35.60 -9.52
CA SER A 382 28.37 -36.72 -8.57
C SER A 382 27.29 -37.70 -9.02
N ARG A 383 26.12 -37.16 -9.45
CA ARG A 383 25.06 -37.99 -10.00
C ARG A 383 25.51 -38.76 -11.24
N ALA A 384 26.13 -38.09 -12.20
CA ALA A 384 26.60 -38.74 -13.41
C ALA A 384 27.63 -39.86 -13.13
N ALA A 385 28.51 -39.67 -12.14
CA ALA A 385 29.43 -40.67 -11.66
C ALA A 385 28.73 -41.86 -11.00
N ALA A 386 27.75 -41.58 -10.10
CA ALA A 386 26.97 -42.63 -9.43
C ALA A 386 26.17 -43.48 -10.43
N GLU A 387 25.55 -42.87 -11.44
CA GLU A 387 24.80 -43.59 -12.50
C GLU A 387 25.71 -44.52 -13.32
N LYS A 388 26.94 -44.06 -13.63
CA LYS A 388 27.94 -44.90 -14.31
C LYS A 388 28.44 -46.04 -13.42
N ALA A 389 28.78 -45.73 -12.16
CA ALA A 389 29.26 -46.74 -11.20
C ALA A 389 28.18 -47.80 -10.92
N PHE A 390 26.93 -47.44 -10.88
CA PHE A 390 25.80 -48.37 -10.77
C PHE A 390 25.71 -49.28 -12.01
N GLY A 391 25.96 -48.71 -13.20
CA GLY A 391 26.04 -49.53 -14.45
C GLY A 391 27.11 -50.60 -14.44
N TYR A 392 28.18 -50.37 -13.68
CA TYR A 392 29.29 -51.36 -13.51
C TYR A 392 29.13 -52.24 -12.25
N GLY A 393 28.04 -52.08 -11.49
CA GLY A 393 27.80 -52.83 -10.25
C GLY A 393 28.69 -52.40 -9.06
N MET A 394 29.32 -51.21 -9.12
CA MET A 394 30.24 -50.70 -8.08
C MET A 394 29.56 -49.99 -6.93
N VAL A 395 28.32 -49.54 -7.11
CA VAL A 395 27.49 -48.88 -6.10
C VAL A 395 26.06 -49.43 -6.18
N ASN A 396 25.29 -49.30 -5.12
CA ASN A 396 23.91 -49.76 -5.05
C ASN A 396 22.92 -48.67 -5.60
N ALA A 397 21.65 -49.06 -5.75
CA ALA A 397 20.60 -48.18 -6.26
C ALA A 397 20.31 -46.98 -5.29
N VAL A 398 20.51 -47.17 -3.98
CA VAL A 398 20.31 -46.15 -2.95
C VAL A 398 21.33 -45.03 -3.06
N ASP A 399 22.58 -45.36 -3.42
CA ASP A 399 23.64 -44.35 -3.66
C ASP A 399 23.29 -43.46 -4.84
N VAL A 400 22.78 -44.01 -5.93
CA VAL A 400 22.28 -43.26 -7.09
C VAL A 400 21.10 -42.38 -6.70
N LEU A 401 20.13 -42.93 -5.96
CA LEU A 401 18.97 -42.16 -5.45
C LEU A 401 19.41 -40.97 -4.60
N THR A 402 20.39 -41.17 -3.73
CA THR A 402 20.95 -40.12 -2.89
C THR A 402 21.59 -39.01 -3.73
N SER A 403 22.37 -39.38 -4.75
CA SER A 403 23.00 -38.42 -5.66
C SER A 403 21.96 -37.62 -6.47
N VAL A 404 20.93 -38.28 -6.99
CA VAL A 404 19.78 -37.62 -7.67
C VAL A 404 19.10 -36.60 -6.74
N ARG A 405 18.77 -37.00 -5.52
CA ARG A 405 18.14 -36.10 -4.53
C ARG A 405 19.03 -34.90 -4.23
N ASN A 406 20.33 -35.08 -4.08
CA ASN A 406 21.28 -34.00 -3.79
C ASN A 406 21.35 -32.99 -4.94
N GLU A 407 21.34 -33.45 -6.22
CA GLU A 407 21.32 -32.56 -7.37
C GLU A 407 20.04 -31.71 -7.41
N TYR A 408 18.84 -32.32 -7.25
CA TYR A 408 17.59 -31.56 -7.26
C TYR A 408 17.49 -30.59 -6.08
N ARG A 409 18.05 -30.95 -4.91
CA ARG A 409 18.17 -30.04 -3.78
C ARG A 409 19.06 -28.84 -4.11
N ALA A 410 20.25 -29.08 -4.65
CA ALA A 410 21.18 -28.00 -5.03
C ALA A 410 20.58 -27.07 -6.09
N HIS A 411 19.82 -27.61 -7.05
CA HIS A 411 19.12 -26.82 -8.05
C HIS A 411 18.05 -25.91 -7.42
N ARG A 412 17.24 -26.46 -6.53
CA ARG A 412 16.23 -25.72 -5.76
C ARG A 412 16.86 -24.59 -4.93
N ASP A 413 17.95 -24.89 -4.23
CA ASP A 413 18.66 -23.93 -3.40
C ASP A 413 19.24 -22.78 -4.22
N LEU A 414 19.74 -23.05 -5.43
CA LEU A 414 20.18 -22.02 -6.37
C LEU A 414 19.03 -21.08 -6.79
N LEU A 415 17.92 -21.63 -7.27
CA LEU A 415 16.77 -20.85 -7.72
C LEU A 415 16.22 -19.97 -6.58
N LYS A 416 16.05 -20.56 -5.38
CA LYS A 416 15.62 -19.81 -4.21
C LYS A 416 16.57 -18.65 -3.89
N THR A 417 17.87 -18.89 -3.91
CA THR A 417 18.88 -17.86 -3.62
C THR A 417 18.83 -16.72 -4.64
N GLN A 418 18.56 -17.02 -5.92
CA GLN A 418 18.37 -16.00 -6.95
C GLN A 418 17.13 -15.13 -6.69
N TYR A 419 15.99 -15.72 -6.33
CA TYR A 419 14.77 -14.98 -6.02
C TYR A 419 14.87 -14.16 -4.74
N ASP A 420 15.54 -14.72 -3.71
CA ASP A 420 15.84 -14.00 -2.47
C ASP A 420 16.71 -12.77 -2.74
N PHE A 421 17.75 -12.90 -3.59
CA PHE A 421 18.60 -11.77 -3.98
C PHE A 421 17.79 -10.63 -4.62
N VAL A 422 16.95 -10.95 -5.59
CA VAL A 422 16.13 -9.94 -6.31
C VAL A 422 15.19 -9.24 -5.35
N THR A 423 14.54 -9.98 -4.45
CA THR A 423 13.64 -9.42 -3.43
C THR A 423 14.38 -8.51 -2.47
N ASN A 424 15.61 -8.89 -2.07
CA ASN A 424 16.47 -8.09 -1.18
C ASN A 424 16.91 -6.78 -1.85
N VAL A 425 17.21 -6.78 -3.16
CA VAL A 425 17.54 -5.56 -3.89
C VAL A 425 16.35 -4.60 -3.97
N ILE A 426 15.14 -5.09 -4.22
CA ILE A 426 13.93 -4.24 -4.20
C ILE A 426 13.71 -3.67 -2.79
N THR A 427 13.94 -4.48 -1.76
CA THR A 427 13.83 -4.06 -0.36
C THR A 427 14.87 -2.97 -0.02
N LEU A 428 16.11 -3.13 -0.48
CA LEU A 428 17.16 -2.11 -0.33
C LEU A 428 16.76 -0.79 -1.02
N ASN A 429 16.27 -0.86 -2.25
CA ASN A 429 15.80 0.30 -3.01
C ASN A 429 14.65 1.02 -2.28
N ARG A 430 13.70 0.28 -1.70
CA ARG A 430 12.63 0.85 -0.86
C ARG A 430 13.19 1.66 0.30
N TRP A 431 14.08 1.06 1.08
CA TRP A 431 14.65 1.72 2.26
C TRP A 431 15.54 2.90 1.89
N ALA A 432 16.20 2.84 0.72
CA ALA A 432 16.94 3.97 0.17
C ALA A 432 16.03 5.10 -0.38
N GLY A 433 14.71 4.90 -0.41
CA GLY A 433 13.76 5.89 -0.89
C GLY A 433 13.70 6.03 -2.41
N LYS A 434 14.18 5.03 -3.16
CA LYS A 434 14.09 5.05 -4.63
C LYS A 434 12.65 4.89 -5.10
N PRO A 435 12.28 5.55 -6.21
CA PRO A 435 10.94 5.42 -6.78
C PRO A 435 10.59 3.96 -7.08
N PRO A 436 9.40 3.45 -6.66
CA PRO A 436 9.04 2.05 -6.85
C PRO A 436 9.07 1.58 -8.29
N GLY A 437 8.67 2.44 -9.24
CA GLY A 437 8.70 2.12 -10.67
C GLY A 437 10.12 1.89 -11.22
N GLU A 438 11.10 2.68 -10.79
CA GLU A 438 12.51 2.52 -11.18
C GLU A 438 13.10 1.24 -10.57
N SER A 439 12.75 0.96 -9.30
CA SER A 439 13.19 -0.25 -8.61
C SER A 439 12.67 -1.51 -9.30
N VAL A 440 11.42 -1.52 -9.75
CA VAL A 440 10.86 -2.64 -10.53
C VAL A 440 11.48 -2.71 -11.92
N ALA A 441 11.69 -1.57 -12.60
CA ALA A 441 12.29 -1.53 -13.93
C ALA A 441 13.70 -2.10 -13.94
N SER A 442 14.53 -1.74 -12.97
CA SER A 442 15.90 -2.25 -12.85
C SER A 442 15.95 -3.77 -12.66
N VAL A 443 15.04 -4.31 -11.86
CA VAL A 443 14.93 -5.75 -11.62
C VAL A 443 14.33 -6.47 -12.83
N ASN A 444 13.38 -5.85 -13.52
CA ASN A 444 12.76 -6.44 -14.70
C ASN A 444 13.76 -6.73 -15.84
N LEU A 445 14.88 -5.98 -15.89
CA LEU A 445 15.98 -6.25 -16.82
C LEU A 445 16.68 -7.61 -16.56
N TRP A 446 16.58 -8.14 -15.37
CA TRP A 446 17.14 -9.45 -15.00
C TRP A 446 16.19 -10.61 -15.31
N LEU A 447 14.95 -10.32 -15.70
CA LEU A 447 13.98 -11.32 -16.09
C LEU A 447 14.09 -11.59 -17.60
N ASN A 448 13.74 -12.81 -18.02
CA ASN A 448 13.68 -13.16 -19.44
C ASN A 448 12.61 -12.27 -20.11
N PRO A 449 12.95 -11.50 -21.16
CA PRO A 449 11.95 -10.72 -21.86
C PRO A 449 11.05 -11.68 -22.64
N GLY A 450 9.95 -12.04 -22.02
CA GLY A 450 8.86 -12.66 -22.75
C GLY A 450 8.16 -11.62 -23.60
N SER A 451 8.63 -11.41 -24.82
CA SER A 451 8.18 -10.43 -25.82
C SER A 451 8.64 -8.99 -25.59
N PRO A 452 9.05 -8.25 -26.62
CA PRO A 452 9.53 -6.89 -26.47
C PRO A 452 8.41 -6.01 -25.90
N ALA A 453 8.74 -5.22 -24.87
CA ALA A 453 7.89 -4.13 -24.42
C ALA A 453 7.57 -3.25 -25.63
N ALA A 454 6.32 -3.28 -26.08
CA ALA A 454 5.85 -2.36 -27.09
C ALA A 454 6.02 -0.94 -26.58
N GLY A 455 6.98 -0.21 -27.15
CA GLY A 455 7.02 1.24 -27.19
C GLY A 455 7.35 1.95 -25.87
N ILE A 456 8.64 2.02 -25.52
CA ILE A 456 9.18 3.28 -25.04
C ILE A 456 9.83 3.93 -26.27
N ALA A 457 9.07 4.79 -26.97
CA ALA A 457 9.63 5.71 -27.91
C ALA A 457 10.55 6.65 -27.12
N ASP A 458 11.84 6.61 -27.45
CA ASP A 458 12.84 7.58 -27.06
C ASP A 458 12.35 8.98 -27.47
N PRO A 459 12.17 9.93 -26.56
CA PRO A 459 11.94 11.30 -26.96
C PRO A 459 13.31 11.89 -27.37
N ARG A 460 13.50 12.00 -28.69
CA ARG A 460 14.50 12.88 -29.24
C ARG A 460 14.15 14.34 -28.95
#